data_fc372f1479e6897076b9934b5b902c14
#
_entry.id   fc372f1479e6897076b9934b5b902c14
#
_cell.length_a   1.000
_cell.length_b   1.000
_cell.length_c   1.000
_cell.angle_alpha   90.00
_cell.angle_beta   90.00
_cell.angle_gamma   90.00
#
_symmetry.space_group_name_H-M   'P 1'
#
loop_
_entity.id
_entity.type
_entity.pdbx_description
1 polymer ?
#
loop_
_entity_poly.entity_id
_entity_poly.type
_entity_poly.pdbx_seq_one_letter_code
_entity_poly.pdbx_strand_id
1 'polypeptide(L)'
;LREDPDVILVGEMRDLETASIGIEAALTGHLVVSTLHTNSSTEAITRLLDMGVEPFMISSSVNGVLAQRLCKTVCKRCKVNTPMTADQKQMLKLTEEEVLGDIYYGTGCDACGHSGYKGRRGIYEILQMNDEVRDLIANRTPALELRDRCVAAGMQSLRMDGLRLMFEGVSSFEEVMKYT
;
A
#
# COMPACT_ATOMS: atom_id res chain seq x y z
N LEU A 1 -6.41 11.22 27.63
CA LEU A 1 -6.56 9.87 28.22
C LEU A 1 -7.31 9.84 29.56
N ARG A 2 -7.83 10.98 30.05
CA ARG A 2 -8.55 11.03 31.34
C ARG A 2 -10.02 10.54 31.26
N GLU A 3 -10.56 10.40 30.04
CA GLU A 3 -11.95 9.99 29.78
C GLU A 3 -12.08 8.50 29.42
N ASP A 4 -10.97 7.72 29.59
CA ASP A 4 -10.90 6.27 29.33
C ASP A 4 -11.46 5.88 27.93
N PRO A 5 -10.90 6.43 26.83
CA PRO A 5 -11.40 6.15 25.48
C PRO A 5 -10.98 4.75 25.01
N ASP A 6 -11.91 3.99 24.41
CA ASP A 6 -11.58 2.71 23.77
C ASP A 6 -10.72 2.89 22.50
N VAL A 7 -10.92 4.00 21.76
CA VAL A 7 -10.28 4.29 20.48
C VAL A 7 -9.66 5.69 20.51
N ILE A 8 -8.40 5.78 20.12
CA ILE A 8 -7.65 7.03 20.05
C ILE A 8 -7.24 7.27 18.58
N LEU A 9 -7.60 8.43 18.03
CA LEU A 9 -7.13 8.85 16.72
C LEU A 9 -5.99 9.87 16.89
N VAL A 10 -4.79 9.49 16.46
CA VAL A 10 -3.65 10.39 16.30
C VAL A 10 -3.57 10.76 14.81
N GLY A 11 -3.83 12.02 14.46
CA GLY A 11 -3.95 12.44 13.06
C GLY A 11 -2.77 12.01 12.20
N GLU A 12 -1.54 12.17 12.72
CA GLU A 12 -0.31 11.78 12.05
C GLU A 12 0.84 11.62 13.07
N MET A 13 1.72 10.63 12.84
CA MET A 13 2.97 10.47 13.59
C MET A 13 4.14 11.00 12.74
N ARG A 14 4.74 12.13 13.17
CA ARG A 14 5.86 12.77 12.46
C ARG A 14 7.20 12.66 13.21
N ASP A 15 7.15 12.44 14.50
CA ASP A 15 8.27 12.47 15.42
C ASP A 15 8.15 11.38 16.48
N LEU A 16 9.27 11.15 17.20
CA LEU A 16 9.37 10.14 18.24
C LEU A 16 8.37 10.39 19.38
N GLU A 17 8.16 11.65 19.78
CA GLU A 17 7.29 11.97 20.91
C GLU A 17 5.84 11.52 20.62
N THR A 18 5.30 11.92 19.47
CA THR A 18 3.95 11.53 19.04
C THR A 18 3.83 10.02 18.85
N ALA A 19 4.85 9.38 18.23
CA ALA A 19 4.87 7.94 18.04
C ALA A 19 4.90 7.19 19.37
N SER A 20 5.72 7.62 20.34
CA SER A 20 5.81 6.99 21.66
C SER A 20 4.50 7.08 22.43
N ILE A 21 3.86 8.25 22.45
CA ILE A 21 2.55 8.42 23.11
C ILE A 21 1.50 7.48 22.52
N GLY A 22 1.44 7.38 21.19
CA GLY A 22 0.49 6.46 20.51
C GLY A 22 0.78 5.00 20.83
N ILE A 23 2.04 4.59 20.82
CA ILE A 23 2.47 3.22 21.11
C ILE A 23 2.22 2.87 22.58
N GLU A 24 2.54 3.76 23.52
CA GLU A 24 2.28 3.55 24.95
C GLU A 24 0.78 3.40 25.22
N ALA A 25 -0.06 4.23 24.58
CA ALA A 25 -1.50 4.08 24.67
C ALA A 25 -1.98 2.72 24.11
N ALA A 26 -1.41 2.25 22.99
CA ALA A 26 -1.73 0.93 22.43
C ALA A 26 -1.30 -0.22 23.37
N LEU A 27 -0.12 -0.12 24.01
CA LEU A 27 0.36 -1.10 24.98
C LEU A 27 -0.48 -1.15 26.26
N THR A 28 -1.17 -0.06 26.60
CA THR A 28 -2.13 -0.01 27.74
C THR A 28 -3.54 -0.45 27.38
N GLY A 29 -3.76 -0.97 26.16
CA GLY A 29 -5.02 -1.62 25.75
C GLY A 29 -5.94 -0.77 24.88
N HIS A 30 -5.56 0.45 24.50
CA HIS A 30 -6.36 1.30 23.63
C HIS A 30 -6.15 0.90 22.15
N LEU A 31 -7.19 0.98 21.32
CA LEU A 31 -7.03 0.93 19.87
C LEU A 31 -6.56 2.30 19.37
N VAL A 32 -5.31 2.38 18.93
CA VAL A 32 -4.73 3.61 18.36
C VAL A 32 -4.74 3.53 16.84
N VAL A 33 -5.34 4.51 16.19
CA VAL A 33 -5.35 4.68 14.73
C VAL A 33 -4.56 5.94 14.40
N SER A 34 -3.61 5.84 13.45
CA SER A 34 -2.81 6.98 13.02
C SER A 34 -2.45 6.88 11.54
N THR A 35 -1.82 7.93 11.01
CA THR A 35 -1.28 7.96 9.65
C THR A 35 0.23 8.20 9.66
N LEU A 36 0.89 7.65 8.64
CA LEU A 36 2.30 7.88 8.32
C LEU A 36 2.43 8.20 6.83
N HIS A 37 3.31 9.13 6.48
CA HIS A 37 3.62 9.42 5.08
C HIS A 37 4.72 8.48 4.58
N THR A 38 4.31 7.34 4.02
CA THR A 38 5.18 6.31 3.44
C THR A 38 4.63 5.80 2.10
N ASN A 39 5.47 5.14 1.30
CA ASN A 39 5.06 4.62 0.00
C ASN A 39 4.49 3.20 0.08
N SER A 40 4.82 2.44 1.11
CA SER A 40 4.35 1.07 1.34
C SER A 40 4.08 0.81 2.82
N SER A 41 3.44 -0.31 3.11
CA SER A 41 3.17 -0.73 4.49
C SER A 41 4.44 -1.11 5.24
N THR A 42 5.41 -1.73 4.57
CA THR A 42 6.70 -2.10 5.18
C THR A 42 7.60 -0.90 5.43
N GLU A 43 7.55 0.13 4.57
CA GLU A 43 8.24 1.40 4.82
C GLU A 43 7.71 2.13 6.06
N ALA A 44 6.44 1.95 6.43
CA ALA A 44 5.90 2.52 7.65
C ALA A 44 6.58 1.96 8.90
N ILE A 45 6.92 0.67 8.91
CA ILE A 45 7.70 0.05 9.99
C ILE A 45 9.09 0.67 10.06
N THR A 46 9.79 0.77 8.92
CA THR A 46 11.11 1.41 8.86
C THR A 46 11.04 2.87 9.33
N ARG A 47 9.99 3.59 8.94
CA ARG A 47 9.80 4.97 9.37
C ARG A 47 9.65 5.12 10.88
N LEU A 48 8.95 4.20 11.55
CA LEU A 48 8.86 4.18 13.01
C LEU A 48 10.23 3.90 13.66
N LEU A 49 10.99 2.95 13.11
CA LEU A 49 12.36 2.67 13.55
C LEU A 49 13.29 3.88 13.36
N ASP A 50 13.21 4.56 12.22
CA ASP A 50 14.01 5.75 11.91
C ASP A 50 13.68 6.94 12.81
N MET A 51 12.43 7.06 13.27
CA MET A 51 12.03 8.04 14.29
C MET A 51 12.59 7.73 15.68
N GLY A 52 13.18 6.54 15.88
CA GLY A 52 13.78 6.12 17.13
C GLY A 52 12.87 5.26 18.02
N VAL A 53 11.76 4.77 17.50
CA VAL A 53 10.90 3.82 18.22
C VAL A 53 11.62 2.47 18.33
N GLU A 54 11.65 1.91 19.54
CA GLU A 54 12.31 0.61 19.75
C GLU A 54 11.56 -0.53 19.07
N PRO A 55 12.27 -1.47 18.40
CA PRO A 55 11.68 -2.57 17.64
C PRO A 55 10.66 -3.37 18.42
N PHE A 56 10.94 -3.67 19.70
CA PHE A 56 10.04 -4.45 20.54
C PHE A 56 8.72 -3.72 20.82
N MET A 57 8.73 -2.40 20.89
CA MET A 57 7.53 -1.60 21.06
C MET A 57 6.64 -1.65 19.82
N ILE A 58 7.25 -1.55 18.62
CA ILE A 58 6.53 -1.71 17.34
C ILE A 58 5.93 -3.10 17.23
N SER A 59 6.74 -4.14 17.45
CA SER A 59 6.30 -5.54 17.32
C SER A 59 5.19 -5.92 18.30
N SER A 60 5.13 -5.27 19.48
CA SER A 60 4.14 -5.55 20.51
C SER A 60 2.85 -4.74 20.40
N SER A 61 2.90 -3.53 19.78
CA SER A 61 1.76 -2.60 19.75
C SER A 61 1.08 -2.51 18.40
N VAL A 62 1.82 -2.63 17.28
CA VAL A 62 1.25 -2.53 15.94
C VAL A 62 0.48 -3.80 15.59
N ASN A 63 -0.77 -3.67 15.17
CA ASN A 63 -1.62 -4.78 14.72
C ASN A 63 -1.61 -4.94 13.20
N GLY A 64 -1.40 -3.86 12.47
CA GLY A 64 -1.29 -3.88 11.00
C GLY A 64 -1.05 -2.50 10.43
N VAL A 65 -0.62 -2.47 9.18
CA VAL A 65 -0.41 -1.24 8.42
C VAL A 65 -1.12 -1.37 7.07
N LEU A 66 -1.94 -0.37 6.75
CA LEU A 66 -2.62 -0.25 5.47
C LEU A 66 -1.94 0.85 4.64
N ALA A 67 -1.34 0.49 3.51
CA ALA A 67 -0.92 1.45 2.49
C ALA A 67 -1.99 1.56 1.39
N GLN A 68 -2.21 2.78 0.90
CA GLN A 68 -3.22 3.08 -0.12
C GLN A 68 -2.66 4.06 -1.15
N ARG A 69 -3.02 3.85 -2.43
CA ARG A 69 -2.85 4.83 -3.51
C ARG A 69 -4.13 4.93 -4.33
N LEU A 70 -4.37 6.08 -4.94
CA LEU A 70 -5.52 6.32 -5.80
C LEU A 70 -5.09 6.35 -7.26
N CYS A 71 -5.43 5.31 -8.02
CA CYS A 71 -5.26 5.27 -9.47
C CYS A 71 -6.49 5.84 -10.17
N LYS A 72 -6.29 6.55 -11.28
CA LYS A 72 -7.41 7.01 -12.13
C LYS A 72 -8.09 5.81 -12.78
N THR A 73 -9.40 5.90 -12.93
CA THR A 73 -10.22 4.89 -13.60
C THR A 73 -10.37 5.22 -15.08
N VAL A 74 -10.11 4.25 -15.95
CA VAL A 74 -10.32 4.39 -17.40
C VAL A 74 -11.77 4.73 -17.68
N CYS A 75 -12.01 5.71 -18.55
CA CYS A 75 -13.35 6.16 -18.90
C CYS A 75 -14.13 5.08 -19.64
N LYS A 76 -15.25 4.65 -19.08
CA LYS A 76 -16.08 3.56 -19.66
C LYS A 76 -16.60 3.86 -21.05
N ARG A 77 -16.74 5.16 -21.45
CA ARG A 77 -17.28 5.56 -22.75
C ARG A 77 -16.26 5.49 -23.89
N CYS A 78 -14.98 5.68 -23.59
CA CYS A 78 -13.91 5.68 -24.59
C CYS A 78 -12.81 4.65 -24.28
N LYS A 79 -13.14 3.67 -23.44
CA LYS A 79 -12.26 2.55 -23.09
C LYS A 79 -12.05 1.67 -24.31
N VAL A 80 -10.80 1.38 -24.62
CA VAL A 80 -10.37 0.41 -25.63
C VAL A 80 -9.35 -0.53 -25.01
N ASN A 81 -9.25 -1.73 -25.53
CA ASN A 81 -8.26 -2.72 -25.12
C ASN A 81 -7.16 -2.84 -26.17
N THR A 82 -6.00 -3.30 -25.72
CA THR A 82 -4.85 -3.61 -26.58
C THR A 82 -4.01 -4.71 -25.92
N PRO A 83 -3.40 -5.59 -26.69
CA PRO A 83 -2.39 -6.50 -26.16
C PRO A 83 -1.26 -5.72 -25.48
N MET A 84 -0.72 -6.27 -24.42
CA MET A 84 0.44 -5.72 -23.74
C MET A 84 1.69 -5.88 -24.62
N THR A 85 2.49 -4.82 -24.78
CA THR A 85 3.75 -4.88 -25.54
C THR A 85 4.85 -5.57 -24.74
N ALA A 86 5.89 -6.06 -25.43
CA ALA A 86 7.06 -6.67 -24.80
C ALA A 86 7.76 -5.70 -23.80
N ASP A 87 7.86 -4.42 -24.17
CA ASP A 87 8.45 -3.39 -23.32
C ASP A 87 7.63 -3.18 -22.03
N GLN A 88 6.29 -3.16 -22.13
CA GLN A 88 5.41 -3.03 -20.98
C GLN A 88 5.53 -4.23 -20.03
N LYS A 89 5.61 -5.45 -20.57
CA LYS A 89 5.87 -6.67 -19.79
C LYS A 89 7.19 -6.57 -19.04
N GLN A 90 8.26 -6.14 -19.74
CA GLN A 90 9.58 -5.98 -19.16
C GLN A 90 9.59 -4.90 -18.05
N MET A 91 8.93 -3.76 -18.26
CA MET A 91 8.81 -2.70 -17.24
C MET A 91 8.11 -3.17 -15.97
N LEU A 92 7.09 -4.00 -16.12
CA LEU A 92 6.37 -4.61 -14.99
C LEU A 92 7.06 -5.86 -14.45
N LYS A 93 8.12 -6.35 -15.12
CA LYS A 93 8.83 -7.61 -14.80
C LYS A 93 7.88 -8.81 -14.78
N LEU A 94 6.91 -8.84 -15.68
CA LEU A 94 5.94 -9.93 -15.79
C LEU A 94 6.47 -11.03 -16.73
N THR A 95 6.26 -12.28 -16.31
CA THR A 95 6.40 -13.44 -17.19
C THR A 95 5.18 -13.56 -18.12
N GLU A 96 5.28 -14.37 -19.17
CA GLU A 96 4.13 -14.60 -20.07
C GLU A 96 2.92 -15.21 -19.35
N GLU A 97 3.16 -16.01 -18.31
CA GLU A 97 2.12 -16.66 -17.51
C GLU A 97 1.38 -15.68 -16.58
N GLU A 98 2.04 -14.58 -16.19
CA GLU A 98 1.47 -13.53 -15.34
C GLU A 98 0.66 -12.50 -16.13
N VAL A 99 0.70 -12.55 -17.47
CA VAL A 99 -0.11 -11.69 -18.34
C VAL A 99 -1.51 -12.27 -18.47
N LEU A 100 -2.45 -11.76 -17.69
CA LEU A 100 -3.81 -12.30 -17.60
C LEU A 100 -4.75 -11.87 -18.75
N GLY A 101 -4.25 -11.10 -19.73
CA GLY A 101 -5.05 -10.65 -20.88
C GLY A 101 -4.63 -9.29 -21.41
N ASP A 102 -5.54 -8.66 -22.14
CA ASP A 102 -5.35 -7.31 -22.66
C ASP A 102 -5.31 -6.25 -21.55
N ILE A 103 -4.64 -5.15 -21.84
CA ILE A 103 -4.67 -3.93 -21.03
C ILE A 103 -5.62 -2.90 -21.66
N TYR A 104 -5.96 -1.88 -20.88
CA TYR A 104 -6.98 -0.91 -21.28
C TYR A 104 -6.50 0.50 -21.13
N TYR A 105 -6.95 1.38 -22.05
CA TYR A 105 -6.74 2.82 -21.97
C TYR A 105 -7.96 3.58 -22.48
N GLY A 106 -8.04 4.87 -22.21
CA GLY A 106 -9.11 5.72 -22.71
C GLY A 106 -8.62 6.60 -23.86
N THR A 107 -9.31 6.57 -24.99
CA THR A 107 -8.96 7.41 -26.17
C THR A 107 -9.29 8.89 -25.98
N GLY A 108 -10.07 9.23 -24.94
CA GLY A 108 -10.60 10.56 -24.72
C GLY A 108 -11.97 10.78 -25.37
N CYS A 109 -12.88 11.42 -24.65
CA CYS A 109 -14.19 11.81 -25.15
C CYS A 109 -14.76 12.95 -24.29
N ASP A 110 -15.86 13.56 -24.70
CA ASP A 110 -16.51 14.66 -23.97
C ASP A 110 -16.87 14.29 -22.52
N ALA A 111 -17.29 13.01 -22.30
CA ALA A 111 -17.68 12.54 -20.96
C ALA A 111 -16.54 12.53 -19.95
N CYS A 112 -15.28 12.50 -20.39
CA CYS A 112 -14.08 12.54 -19.55
C CYS A 112 -13.24 13.79 -19.76
N GLY A 113 -13.75 14.80 -20.47
CA GLY A 113 -13.01 16.02 -20.86
C GLY A 113 -11.72 15.69 -21.63
N HIS A 114 -11.81 14.71 -22.55
CA HIS A 114 -10.75 14.20 -23.42
C HIS A 114 -9.52 13.62 -22.69
N SER A 115 -9.61 13.41 -21.37
CA SER A 115 -8.51 12.88 -20.55
C SER A 115 -8.32 11.37 -20.67
N GLY A 116 -9.31 10.63 -21.15
CA GLY A 116 -9.32 9.16 -21.12
C GLY A 116 -9.68 8.54 -19.76
N TYR A 117 -9.80 9.37 -18.70
CA TYR A 117 -10.06 8.92 -17.33
C TYR A 117 -11.30 9.57 -16.73
N LYS A 118 -12.02 8.82 -15.89
CA LYS A 118 -13.15 9.34 -15.12
C LYS A 118 -13.31 8.60 -13.79
N GLY A 119 -13.03 9.32 -12.71
CA GLY A 119 -13.04 8.77 -11.35
C GLY A 119 -11.68 8.21 -10.91
N ARG A 120 -11.67 7.66 -9.70
CA ARG A 120 -10.47 7.06 -9.07
C ARG A 120 -10.84 5.78 -8.36
N ARG A 121 -9.89 4.87 -8.24
CA ARG A 121 -10.02 3.61 -7.50
C ARG A 121 -8.80 3.45 -6.59
N GLY A 122 -9.02 3.02 -5.35
CA GLY A 122 -7.95 2.68 -4.43
C GLY A 122 -7.30 1.36 -4.82
N ILE A 123 -5.98 1.33 -4.71
CA ILE A 123 -5.17 0.12 -4.60
C ILE A 123 -4.61 0.05 -3.20
N TYR A 124 -4.48 -1.14 -2.66
CA TYR A 124 -4.20 -1.37 -1.25
C TYR A 124 -3.11 -2.41 -1.06
N GLU A 125 -2.35 -2.23 0.01
CA GLU A 125 -1.39 -3.19 0.55
C GLU A 125 -1.61 -3.24 2.05
N ILE A 126 -1.84 -4.44 2.60
CA ILE A 126 -2.07 -4.63 4.03
C ILE A 126 -0.97 -5.52 4.59
N LEU A 127 -0.14 -4.95 5.45
CA LEU A 127 0.79 -5.69 6.31
C LEU A 127 0.06 -6.08 7.58
N GLN A 128 -0.23 -7.37 7.73
CA GLN A 128 -0.79 -7.91 8.96
C GLN A 128 0.32 -8.40 9.87
N MET A 129 0.27 -8.05 11.15
CA MET A 129 1.26 -8.50 12.12
C MET A 129 0.98 -9.94 12.55
N ASN A 130 1.93 -10.81 12.26
CA ASN A 130 2.00 -12.18 12.75
C ASN A 130 3.35 -12.41 13.43
N ASP A 131 3.59 -13.59 14.00
CA ASP A 131 4.80 -13.88 14.75
C ASP A 131 6.07 -13.74 13.90
N GLU A 132 6.05 -14.18 12.63
CA GLU A 132 7.19 -14.02 11.72
C GLU A 132 7.50 -12.54 11.45
N VAL A 133 6.49 -11.72 11.18
CA VAL A 133 6.66 -10.28 10.95
C VAL A 133 7.18 -9.60 12.21
N ARG A 134 6.70 -9.98 13.40
CA ARG A 134 7.19 -9.46 14.68
C ARG A 134 8.66 -9.77 14.89
N ASP A 135 9.08 -11.00 14.59
CA ASP A 135 10.48 -11.43 14.70
C ASP A 135 11.37 -10.67 13.71
N LEU A 136 10.93 -10.48 12.46
CA LEU A 136 11.66 -9.69 11.47
C LEU A 136 11.86 -8.24 11.91
N ILE A 137 10.84 -7.62 12.51
CA ILE A 137 10.92 -6.25 13.04
C ILE A 137 11.85 -6.20 14.25
N ALA A 138 11.73 -7.13 15.19
CA ALA A 138 12.58 -7.22 16.37
C ALA A 138 14.07 -7.33 16.00
N ASN A 139 14.38 -8.02 14.91
CA ASN A 139 15.74 -8.17 14.37
C ASN A 139 16.18 -7.02 13.48
N ARG A 140 15.40 -5.93 13.36
CA ARG A 140 15.68 -4.77 12.49
C ARG A 140 15.94 -5.16 11.05
N THR A 141 15.19 -6.13 10.53
CA THR A 141 15.31 -6.60 9.14
C THR A 141 15.09 -5.43 8.17
N PRO A 142 15.94 -5.27 7.13
CA PRO A 142 15.78 -4.22 6.13
C PRO A 142 14.40 -4.25 5.46
N ALA A 143 13.85 -3.08 5.14
CA ALA A 143 12.49 -2.94 4.58
C ALA A 143 12.24 -3.80 3.33
N LEU A 144 13.25 -3.93 2.45
CA LEU A 144 13.14 -4.74 1.24
C LEU A 144 12.99 -6.23 1.58
N GLU A 145 13.82 -6.75 2.47
CA GLU A 145 13.76 -8.14 2.90
C GLU A 145 12.45 -8.43 3.66
N LEU A 146 12.04 -7.51 4.56
CA LEU A 146 10.76 -7.59 5.25
C LEU A 146 9.60 -7.71 4.24
N ARG A 147 9.60 -6.84 3.21
CA ARG A 147 8.60 -6.88 2.15
C ARG A 147 8.60 -8.20 1.40
N ASP A 148 9.80 -8.67 0.97
CA ASP A 148 9.92 -9.89 0.17
C ASP A 148 9.44 -11.11 0.97
N ARG A 149 9.73 -11.18 2.27
CA ARG A 149 9.23 -12.22 3.17
C ARG A 149 7.72 -12.14 3.35
N CYS A 150 7.17 -10.95 3.55
CA CYS A 150 5.72 -10.75 3.66
C CYS A 150 4.98 -11.15 2.37
N VAL A 151 5.52 -10.78 1.20
CA VAL A 151 4.94 -11.17 -0.10
C VAL A 151 5.01 -12.69 -0.29
N ALA A 152 6.14 -13.32 0.04
CA ALA A 152 6.28 -14.77 -0.03
C ALA A 152 5.29 -15.50 0.92
N ALA A 153 4.93 -14.86 2.04
CA ALA A 153 3.90 -15.34 2.98
C ALA A 153 2.45 -15.01 2.56
N GLY A 154 2.25 -14.38 1.38
CA GLY A 154 0.94 -14.11 0.79
C GLY A 154 0.42 -12.68 0.93
N MET A 155 1.23 -11.73 1.40
CA MET A 155 0.85 -10.31 1.39
C MET A 155 0.68 -9.80 -0.04
N GLN A 156 -0.46 -9.19 -0.33
CA GLN A 156 -0.71 -8.53 -1.61
C GLN A 156 -0.05 -7.14 -1.61
N SER A 157 0.92 -6.91 -2.49
CA SER A 157 1.56 -5.60 -2.64
C SER A 157 0.68 -4.61 -3.40
N LEU A 158 0.94 -3.29 -3.26
CA LEU A 158 0.29 -2.25 -4.07
C LEU A 158 0.40 -2.55 -5.58
N ARG A 159 1.55 -3.06 -6.02
CA ARG A 159 1.77 -3.47 -7.42
C ARG A 159 0.82 -4.60 -7.83
N MET A 160 0.70 -5.65 -7.02
CA MET A 160 -0.19 -6.78 -7.33
C MET A 160 -1.65 -6.34 -7.42
N ASP A 161 -2.11 -5.49 -6.50
CA ASP A 161 -3.47 -4.95 -6.55
C ASP A 161 -3.66 -3.97 -7.74
N GLY A 162 -2.63 -3.20 -8.08
CA GLY A 162 -2.60 -2.36 -9.28
C GLY A 162 -2.71 -3.17 -10.57
N LEU A 163 -1.93 -4.25 -10.71
CA LEU A 163 -1.98 -5.18 -11.83
C LEU A 163 -3.37 -5.80 -11.98
N ARG A 164 -3.98 -6.23 -10.88
CA ARG A 164 -5.36 -6.72 -10.88
C ARG A 164 -6.32 -5.70 -11.49
N LEU A 165 -6.28 -4.43 -11.04
CA LEU A 165 -7.14 -3.37 -11.60
C LEU A 165 -6.84 -3.08 -13.07
N MET A 166 -5.58 -3.23 -13.50
CA MET A 166 -5.19 -3.04 -14.90
C MET A 166 -5.78 -4.13 -15.80
N PHE A 167 -5.64 -5.41 -15.43
CA PHE A 167 -6.21 -6.52 -16.20
C PHE A 167 -7.73 -6.58 -16.14
N GLU A 168 -8.37 -6.14 -15.06
CA GLU A 168 -9.82 -5.92 -14.99
C GLU A 168 -10.29 -4.74 -15.87
N GLY A 169 -9.35 -3.96 -16.41
CA GLY A 169 -9.63 -2.76 -17.20
C GLY A 169 -10.27 -1.64 -16.39
N VAL A 170 -10.02 -1.58 -15.11
CA VAL A 170 -10.44 -0.48 -14.23
C VAL A 170 -9.45 0.67 -14.31
N SER A 171 -8.15 0.38 -14.37
CA SER A 171 -7.09 1.37 -14.49
C SER A 171 -6.22 1.08 -15.72
N SER A 172 -5.27 1.95 -16.04
CA SER A 172 -4.36 1.76 -17.17
C SER A 172 -2.96 1.37 -16.70
N PHE A 173 -2.14 0.90 -17.65
CA PHE A 173 -0.73 0.61 -17.42
C PHE A 173 0.01 1.82 -16.82
N GLU A 174 -0.18 3.02 -17.37
CA GLU A 174 0.50 4.25 -16.95
C GLU A 174 0.16 4.62 -15.50
N GLU A 175 -1.10 4.46 -15.11
CA GLU A 175 -1.52 4.74 -13.74
C GLU A 175 -0.94 3.72 -12.74
N VAL A 176 -0.87 2.45 -13.10
CA VAL A 176 -0.26 1.42 -12.24
C VAL A 176 1.24 1.67 -12.08
N MET A 177 1.95 1.92 -13.19
CA MET A 177 3.39 2.23 -13.16
C MET A 177 3.73 3.48 -12.35
N LYS A 178 2.83 4.47 -12.30
CA LYS A 178 3.06 5.71 -11.56
C LYS A 178 3.06 5.52 -10.05
N TYR A 179 2.30 4.56 -9.54
CA TYR A 179 2.03 4.42 -8.10
C TYR A 179 2.56 3.13 -7.48
N THR A 180 3.19 2.27 -8.27
CA THR A 180 3.74 0.99 -7.84
C THR A 180 5.15 0.78 -8.40
#